data_7e44bf31659ffadaceee069814c9fb00
#
_entry.id   7e44bf31659ffadaceee069814c9fb00
#
_cell.length_a   1.000
_cell.length_b   1.000
_cell.length_c   1.000
_cell.angle_alpha   90.00
_cell.angle_beta   90.00
_cell.angle_gamma   90.00
#
_symmetry.space_group_name_H-M   'P 1'
#
loop_
_entity.id
_entity.type
_entity.pdbx_description
1 polymer ?
#
loop_
_entity_poly.entity_id
_entity_poly.type
_entity_poly.pdbx_seq_one_letter_code
_entity_poly.pdbx_strand_id
1 'polypeptide(L)' 'MPSATAREFQAVASRLGFTKTRQTGSHERWNHPDGRAVTIPLHGGQEIGPPLFFKIVRQLGISPDEFRKLK' A
#
# COMPACT_ATOMS: atom_id res chain seq x y z
N MET A 1 8.47 -11.72 -10.17
CA MET A 1 7.56 -11.85 -9.03
C MET A 1 6.89 -10.51 -8.76
N PRO A 2 5.60 -10.51 -8.41
CA PRO A 2 4.95 -9.25 -8.06
C PRO A 2 5.52 -8.69 -6.77
N SER A 3 5.96 -7.45 -6.84
CA SER A 3 6.53 -6.77 -5.69
C SER A 3 6.45 -5.27 -5.91
N ALA A 4 6.61 -4.51 -4.82
CA ALA A 4 6.65 -3.06 -4.88
C ALA A 4 7.34 -2.52 -3.64
N THR A 5 7.89 -1.32 -3.74
CA THR A 5 8.47 -0.66 -2.58
C THR A 5 7.37 0.03 -1.76
N ALA A 6 7.71 0.38 -0.52
CA ALA A 6 6.77 1.13 0.32
C ALA A 6 6.38 2.44 -0.36
N ARG A 7 7.34 3.12 -1.00
CA ARG A 7 7.05 4.36 -1.71
C ARG A 7 6.03 4.17 -2.82
N GLU A 8 6.11 3.05 -3.54
CA GLU A 8 5.14 2.76 -4.59
C GLU A 8 3.76 2.50 -4.01
N PHE A 9 3.68 1.78 -2.89
CA PHE A 9 2.40 1.58 -2.20
C PHE A 9 1.82 2.90 -1.72
N GLN A 10 2.66 3.79 -1.18
CA GLN A 10 2.22 5.11 -0.73
C GLN A 10 1.64 5.92 -1.89
N ALA A 11 2.32 5.91 -3.04
CA ALA A 11 1.87 6.65 -4.20
C ALA A 11 0.51 6.13 -4.69
N VAL A 12 0.35 4.82 -4.76
CA VAL A 12 -0.92 4.23 -5.20
C VAL A 12 -2.02 4.52 -4.20
N ALA A 13 -1.75 4.39 -2.90
CA ALA A 13 -2.74 4.69 -1.87
C ALA A 13 -3.22 6.14 -2.00
N SER A 14 -2.29 7.06 -2.20
CA SER A 14 -2.63 8.48 -2.37
C SER A 14 -3.50 8.70 -3.60
N ARG A 15 -3.17 8.05 -4.72
CA ARG A 15 -3.95 8.18 -5.95
C ARG A 15 -5.36 7.63 -5.81
N LEU A 16 -5.53 6.62 -4.94
CA LEU A 16 -6.85 6.03 -4.68
C LEU A 16 -7.68 6.85 -3.69
N GLY A 17 -7.10 7.88 -3.09
CA GLY A 17 -7.82 8.70 -2.13
C GLY A 17 -7.59 8.35 -0.67
N PHE A 18 -6.62 7.46 -0.39
CA PHE A 18 -6.24 7.18 0.99
C PHE A 18 -5.39 8.32 1.54
N THR A 19 -5.45 8.52 2.84
CA THR A 19 -4.66 9.53 3.55
C THR A 19 -3.92 8.85 4.69
N LYS A 20 -2.63 9.19 4.86
CA LYS A 20 -1.88 8.67 5.98
C LYS A 20 -2.42 9.28 7.26
N THR A 21 -2.83 8.42 8.21
CA THR A 21 -3.47 8.88 9.45
C THR A 21 -2.58 8.66 10.68
N ARG A 22 -1.65 7.71 10.62
CA ARG A 22 -0.82 7.41 11.77
C ARG A 22 0.43 6.65 11.33
N GLN A 23 1.50 6.78 12.11
CA GLN A 23 2.70 6.00 11.93
C GLN A 23 3.15 5.48 13.29
N THR A 24 3.41 4.17 13.37
CA THR A 24 3.94 3.53 14.57
C THR A 24 5.20 2.78 14.15
N GLY A 25 6.38 3.29 14.55
CA GLY A 25 7.63 2.72 14.13
C GLY A 25 7.74 2.71 12.60
N SER A 26 7.94 1.53 12.02
CA SER A 26 8.10 1.37 10.58
C SER A 26 6.79 0.98 9.87
N HIS A 27 5.65 1.19 10.51
CA HIS A 27 4.35 0.88 9.91
C HIS A 27 3.52 2.15 9.80
N GLU A 28 3.04 2.43 8.58
CA GLU A 28 2.15 3.57 8.32
C GLU A 28 0.73 3.09 8.15
N ARG A 29 -0.22 3.78 8.80
CA ARG A 29 -1.63 3.48 8.64
C ARG A 29 -2.26 4.51 7.72
N TRP A 30 -2.95 4.04 6.69
CA TRP A 30 -3.64 4.88 5.72
C TRP A 30 -5.11 4.52 5.71
N ASN A 31 -5.96 5.53 5.65
CA ASN A 31 -7.42 5.33 5.68
C ASN A 31 -8.09 6.03 4.50
N HIS A 32 -9.17 5.42 4.05
CA HIS A 32 -9.98 5.95 2.95
C HIS A 32 -11.34 6.40 3.53
N PRO A 33 -11.94 7.46 2.98
CA PRO A 33 -13.26 7.92 3.47
C PRO A 33 -14.36 6.86 3.40
N ASP A 34 -14.23 5.86 2.51
CA ASP A 34 -15.23 4.80 2.38
C ASP A 34 -15.07 3.69 3.43
N GLY A 35 -14.13 3.83 4.35
CA GLY A 35 -13.92 2.86 5.42
C GLY A 35 -12.79 1.89 5.20
N ARG A 36 -12.17 1.87 4.02
CA ARG A 36 -11.01 1.01 3.78
C ARG A 36 -9.81 1.51 4.57
N ALA A 37 -8.95 0.59 4.98
CA ALA A 37 -7.73 0.92 5.68
C ALA A 37 -6.62 -0.01 5.23
N VAL A 38 -5.40 0.50 5.17
CA VAL A 38 -4.24 -0.27 4.76
C VAL A 38 -3.06 0.08 5.64
N THR A 39 -2.23 -0.93 5.96
CA THR A 39 -0.99 -0.73 6.67
C THR A 39 0.16 -0.95 5.70
N ILE A 40 1.02 0.05 5.55
CA ILE A 40 2.16 -0.02 4.65
C ILE A 40 3.43 -0.11 5.49
N PRO A 41 4.15 -1.23 5.43
CA PRO A 41 5.42 -1.37 6.14
C PRO A 41 6.52 -0.60 5.42
N LEU A 42 7.36 0.09 6.20
CA LEU A 42 8.48 0.85 5.64
C LEU A 42 9.74 -0.01 5.75
N HIS A 43 10.31 -0.36 4.62
CA HIS A 43 11.49 -1.24 4.56
C HIS A 43 12.67 -0.59 3.83
N GLY A 44 12.79 0.73 3.94
CA GLY A 44 13.99 1.42 3.46
C GLY A 44 14.29 1.23 1.97
N GLY A 45 13.28 1.15 1.14
CA GLY A 45 13.45 0.98 -0.30
C GLY A 45 13.49 -0.46 -0.78
N GLN A 46 13.38 -1.43 0.12
CA GLN A 46 13.33 -2.83 -0.27
C GLN A 46 11.99 -3.17 -0.90
N GLU A 47 12.03 -4.15 -1.82
CA GLU A 47 10.82 -4.65 -2.46
C GLU A 47 10.01 -5.50 -1.48
N ILE A 48 8.71 -5.27 -1.46
CA ILE A 48 7.76 -6.06 -0.67
C ILE A 48 7.11 -7.06 -1.61
N GLY A 49 7.44 -8.33 -1.45
CA GLY A 49 6.92 -9.40 -2.28
C GLY A 49 5.81 -10.19 -1.61
N PRO A 50 5.38 -11.29 -2.25
CA PRO A 50 4.35 -12.16 -1.69
C PRO A 50 4.82 -12.79 -0.38
N PRO A 51 3.89 -13.14 0.53
CA PRO A 51 2.45 -12.91 0.39
C PRO A 51 2.00 -11.50 0.77
N LEU A 52 2.87 -10.71 1.38
CA LEU A 52 2.51 -9.40 1.90
C LEU A 52 2.08 -8.44 0.79
N PHE A 53 2.71 -8.51 -0.38
CA PHE A 53 2.32 -7.69 -1.52
C PHE A 53 0.82 -7.84 -1.81
N PHE A 54 0.35 -9.09 -1.91
CA PHE A 54 -1.06 -9.34 -2.21
C PHE A 54 -1.98 -8.91 -1.09
N LYS A 55 -1.53 -9.04 0.15
CA LYS A 55 -2.33 -8.60 1.29
C LYS A 55 -2.55 -7.09 1.24
N ILE A 56 -1.50 -6.33 0.95
CA ILE A 56 -1.61 -4.87 0.88
C ILE A 56 -2.51 -4.46 -0.31
N VAL A 57 -2.31 -5.08 -1.47
CA VAL A 57 -3.12 -4.78 -2.65
C VAL A 57 -4.60 -5.06 -2.36
N ARG A 58 -4.89 -6.16 -1.66
CA ARG A 58 -6.26 -6.47 -1.27
C ARG A 58 -6.84 -5.41 -0.34
N GLN A 59 -6.05 -4.95 0.63
CA GLN A 59 -6.51 -3.90 1.54
C GLN A 59 -6.80 -2.59 0.81
N LEU A 60 -6.04 -2.32 -0.26
CA LEU A 60 -6.31 -1.16 -1.11
C LEU A 60 -7.62 -1.30 -1.90
N GLY A 61 -8.12 -2.52 -2.03
CA GLY A 61 -9.38 -2.77 -2.73
C GLY A 61 -9.25 -2.80 -4.24
N ILE A 62 -8.06 -3.13 -4.76
CA ILE A 62 -7.80 -3.17 -6.20
C ILE A 62 -7.12 -4.49 -6.55
N SER A 63 -7.08 -4.77 -7.85
CA SER A 63 -6.36 -5.96 -8.36
C SER A 63 -4.87 -5.66 -8.51
N PRO A 64 -4.03 -6.69 -8.59
CA PRO A 64 -2.62 -6.49 -8.90
C PRO A 64 -2.39 -5.78 -10.23
N ASP A 65 -3.24 -6.01 -11.23
CA ASP A 65 -3.13 -5.32 -12.51
C ASP A 65 -3.42 -3.83 -12.36
N GLU A 66 -4.45 -3.49 -11.60
CA GLU A 66 -4.77 -2.09 -11.31
C GLU A 66 -3.62 -1.41 -10.56
N PHE A 67 -3.05 -2.11 -9.60
CA PHE A 67 -1.90 -1.58 -8.86
C PHE A 67 -0.76 -1.24 -9.82
N ARG A 68 -0.46 -2.15 -10.75
CA ARG A 68 0.61 -1.96 -11.70
C ARG A 68 0.39 -0.73 -12.58
N LYS A 69 -0.86 -0.47 -12.95
CA LYS A 69 -1.22 0.68 -13.77
C LYS A 69 -1.12 1.99 -13.00
N LEU A 70 -1.32 1.95 -11.70
CA LEU A 70 -1.36 3.15 -10.86
C LEU A 70 0.01 3.54 -10.31
N LYS A 71 0.93 2.61 -10.21
CA LYS A 71 2.23 2.91 -9.62
C LYS A 71 3.18 3.63 -10.56
#